data_f443b8bcc91f8ea8e9f4807c36aa978f
#
_entry.id   f443b8bcc91f8ea8e9f4807c36aa978f
#
_cell.length_a   1.000
_cell.length_b   1.000
_cell.length_c   1.000
_cell.angle_alpha   90.00
_cell.angle_beta   90.00
_cell.angle_gamma   90.00
#
_symmetry.space_group_name_H-M   'P 1'
#
loop_
_entity.id
_entity.type
_entity.pdbx_description
1 polymer ?
#
loop_
_entity_poly.entity_id
_entity_poly.type
_entity_poly.pdbx_seq_one_letter_code
_entity_poly.pdbx_strand_id
1 'polypeptide(L)'
;MIMAGEADIVVAGGMENMSMAPYAMTKARFGYRMNNATIIDTMVNDALTDAFNHYHMMITAENVCDKYGITREELDEFSANSQQKCEAAIAAGKFDDEIVPVPVKVKKEMVDFVKDEGPRPGTTAESLSKLRCCSGKEGGLVTAGNASGINDGAAAIVVMSEEKAKE
;
A
#
# COMPACT_ATOMS: atom_id res chain seq x y z
N MET A 1 20.80 12.82 14.23
CA MET A 1 21.37 12.11 15.40
C MET A 1 22.80 11.68 15.09
N ILE A 2 23.06 10.78 14.13
CA ILE A 2 24.43 10.28 13.81
C ILE A 2 25.36 11.43 13.41
N MET A 3 24.99 12.26 12.44
CA MET A 3 25.76 13.44 12.02
C MET A 3 25.97 14.50 13.12
N ALA A 4 25.10 14.52 14.11
CA ALA A 4 25.21 15.42 15.27
C ALA A 4 26.00 14.81 16.45
N GLY A 5 26.48 13.59 16.33
CA GLY A 5 27.22 12.89 17.40
C GLY A 5 26.38 12.47 18.61
N GLU A 6 25.06 12.39 18.44
CA GLU A 6 24.13 12.02 19.52
C GLU A 6 23.91 10.50 19.62
N ALA A 7 24.18 9.77 18.55
CA ALA A 7 24.07 8.31 18.48
C ALA A 7 24.99 7.75 17.41
N ASP A 8 25.56 6.56 17.64
CA ASP A 8 26.39 5.85 16.67
C ASP A 8 25.54 4.95 15.75
N ILE A 9 24.48 4.35 16.30
CA ILE A 9 23.58 3.44 15.62
C ILE A 9 22.13 3.86 15.91
N VAL A 10 21.29 3.89 14.91
CA VAL A 10 19.86 4.23 15.01
C VAL A 10 19.04 3.17 14.29
N VAL A 11 18.00 2.67 14.93
CA VAL A 11 16.95 1.89 14.26
C VAL A 11 15.86 2.86 13.86
N ALA A 12 15.61 2.98 12.56
CA ALA A 12 14.55 3.82 12.00
C ALA A 12 13.50 2.96 11.32
N GLY A 13 12.24 3.23 11.56
CA GLY A 13 11.15 2.44 10.98
C GLY A 13 9.81 3.11 11.06
N GLY A 14 8.83 2.47 10.45
CA GLY A 14 7.44 2.86 10.48
C GLY A 14 6.54 1.66 10.24
N MET A 15 5.26 1.80 10.60
CA MET A 15 4.25 0.78 10.38
C MET A 15 2.91 1.44 10.04
N GLU A 16 2.09 0.74 9.29
CA GLU A 16 0.72 1.12 8.99
C GLU A 16 -0.18 -0.11 9.07
N ASN A 17 -1.37 0.08 9.61
CA ASN A 17 -2.42 -0.93 9.62
C ASN A 17 -3.69 -0.34 8.99
N MET A 18 -3.79 -0.43 7.68
CA MET A 18 -4.92 0.09 6.91
C MET A 18 -6.20 -0.72 7.17
N SER A 19 -6.06 -2.03 7.44
CA SER A 19 -7.20 -2.92 7.72
C SER A 19 -7.96 -2.53 8.99
N MET A 20 -7.29 -1.90 9.96
CA MET A 20 -7.89 -1.49 11.23
C MET A 20 -8.02 0.03 11.38
N ALA A 21 -7.83 0.80 10.31
CA ALA A 21 -7.99 2.25 10.34
C ALA A 21 -9.42 2.62 10.77
N PRO A 22 -9.61 3.44 11.81
CA PRO A 22 -10.93 3.77 12.32
C PRO A 22 -11.66 4.79 11.46
N TYR A 23 -12.95 4.88 11.65
CA TYR A 23 -13.75 6.02 11.18
C TYR A 23 -13.88 7.07 12.27
N ALA A 24 -13.72 8.36 11.93
CA ALA A 24 -13.78 9.48 12.86
C ALA A 24 -15.05 10.31 12.69
N MET A 25 -15.67 10.66 13.80
CA MET A 25 -16.79 11.61 13.88
C MET A 25 -16.27 12.93 14.45
N THR A 26 -15.94 13.88 13.59
CA THR A 26 -15.16 15.08 13.93
C THR A 26 -15.78 16.00 15.00
N LYS A 27 -17.09 16.03 15.14
CA LYS A 27 -17.82 16.87 16.10
C LYS A 27 -18.46 16.10 17.24
N ALA A 28 -18.22 14.78 17.34
CA ALA A 28 -18.90 13.94 18.31
C ALA A 28 -18.58 14.29 19.77
N ARG A 29 -17.37 14.75 20.07
CA ARG A 29 -16.93 15.13 21.43
C ARG A 29 -17.83 16.17 22.08
N PHE A 30 -18.34 17.12 21.30
CA PHE A 30 -19.23 18.20 21.80
C PHE A 30 -20.69 18.00 21.38
N GLY A 31 -21.01 16.85 20.78
CA GLY A 31 -22.33 16.46 20.32
C GLY A 31 -22.75 17.11 19.00
N TYR A 32 -23.52 16.36 18.24
CA TYR A 32 -24.19 16.88 17.04
C TYR A 32 -25.56 17.43 17.45
N ARG A 33 -25.75 18.74 17.33
CA ARG A 33 -27.00 19.39 17.79
C ARG A 33 -28.12 19.36 16.76
N MET A 34 -27.79 19.60 15.48
CA MET A 34 -28.74 19.71 14.39
C MET A 34 -28.03 19.50 13.04
N ASN A 35 -28.76 19.03 12.03
CA ASN A 35 -28.31 18.68 10.69
C ASN A 35 -27.48 17.38 10.62
N ASN A 36 -27.17 16.98 9.38
CA ASN A 36 -26.41 15.77 9.09
C ASN A 36 -24.97 15.87 9.60
N ALA A 37 -24.39 14.71 9.91
CA ALA A 37 -22.99 14.56 10.29
C ALA A 37 -22.25 13.73 9.25
N THR A 38 -20.95 13.98 9.13
CA THR A 38 -20.04 13.21 8.29
C THR A 38 -19.20 12.30 9.16
N ILE A 39 -19.07 11.05 8.74
CA ILE A 39 -18.10 10.09 9.27
C ILE A 39 -16.94 10.05 8.29
N ILE A 40 -15.72 10.23 8.76
CA ILE A 40 -14.51 10.28 7.97
C ILE A 40 -13.81 8.94 8.05
N ASP A 41 -13.53 8.31 6.91
CA ASP A 41 -12.60 7.19 6.80
C ASP A 41 -11.17 7.73 6.97
N THR A 42 -10.51 7.38 8.08
CA THR A 42 -9.18 7.90 8.38
C THR A 42 -8.10 7.31 7.46
N MET A 43 -8.29 6.10 6.94
CA MET A 43 -7.39 5.53 5.93
C MET A 43 -7.37 6.40 4.66
N VAL A 44 -8.54 6.78 4.17
CA VAL A 44 -8.64 7.63 2.98
C VAL A 44 -8.18 9.05 3.27
N ASN A 45 -8.65 9.65 4.37
CA ASN A 45 -8.38 11.04 4.69
C ASN A 45 -6.91 11.32 5.02
N ASP A 46 -6.27 10.43 5.80
CA ASP A 46 -4.94 10.69 6.37
C ASP A 46 -3.82 10.08 5.51
N ALA A 47 -4.09 8.94 4.82
CA ALA A 47 -3.08 8.23 4.03
C ALA A 47 -3.27 8.34 2.52
N LEU A 48 -4.51 8.25 2.02
CA LEU A 48 -4.77 8.14 0.58
C LEU A 48 -5.22 9.44 -0.08
N THR A 49 -5.29 10.54 0.67
CA THR A 49 -5.63 11.87 0.16
C THR A 49 -4.39 12.75 0.14
N ASP A 50 -4.09 13.35 -1.02
CA ASP A 50 -3.02 14.33 -1.16
C ASP A 50 -3.27 15.52 -0.22
N ALA A 51 -2.30 15.82 0.64
CA ALA A 51 -2.38 16.88 1.64
C ALA A 51 -2.44 18.30 1.04
N PHE A 52 -1.96 18.50 -0.19
CA PHE A 52 -1.89 19.80 -0.84
C PHE A 52 -3.11 20.09 -1.71
N ASN A 53 -3.54 19.13 -2.50
CA ASN A 53 -4.59 19.28 -3.51
C ASN A 53 -5.91 18.63 -3.10
N HIS A 54 -5.92 17.86 -2.02
CA HIS A 54 -7.11 17.22 -1.43
C HIS A 54 -7.87 16.29 -2.37
N TYR A 55 -7.14 15.57 -3.24
CA TYR A 55 -7.68 14.49 -4.05
C TYR A 55 -7.05 13.14 -3.69
N HIS A 56 -7.76 12.07 -4.03
CA HIS A 56 -7.31 10.71 -3.75
C HIS A 56 -6.06 10.36 -4.61
N MET A 57 -5.18 9.50 -4.08
CA MET A 57 -3.96 9.04 -4.78
C MET A 57 -4.24 8.41 -6.15
N MET A 58 -5.43 7.86 -6.39
CA MET A 58 -5.83 7.41 -7.73
C MET A 58 -5.84 8.57 -8.74
N ILE A 59 -6.25 9.77 -8.34
CA ILE A 59 -6.20 10.96 -9.21
C ILE A 59 -4.75 11.41 -9.43
N THR A 60 -3.87 11.22 -8.45
CA THR A 60 -2.43 11.44 -8.65
C THR A 60 -1.89 10.54 -9.77
N ALA A 61 -2.27 9.26 -9.79
CA ALA A 61 -1.89 8.33 -10.85
C ALA A 61 -2.45 8.76 -12.21
N GLU A 62 -3.72 9.19 -12.27
CA GLU A 62 -4.31 9.74 -13.50
C GLU A 62 -3.55 10.98 -14.00
N ASN A 63 -3.15 11.87 -13.08
CA ASN A 63 -2.37 13.07 -13.44
C ASN A 63 -0.99 12.70 -14.00
N VAL A 64 -0.37 11.63 -13.52
CA VAL A 64 0.89 11.09 -14.06
C VAL A 64 0.63 10.55 -15.48
N CYS A 65 -0.44 9.81 -15.68
CA CYS A 65 -0.81 9.31 -17.01
C CYS A 65 -1.03 10.46 -18.00
N ASP A 66 -1.78 11.47 -17.63
CA ASP A 66 -2.03 12.66 -18.48
C ASP A 66 -0.72 13.38 -18.81
N LYS A 67 0.15 13.57 -17.81
CA LYS A 67 1.39 14.32 -17.96
C LYS A 67 2.40 13.63 -18.91
N TYR A 68 2.45 12.32 -18.85
CA TYR A 68 3.46 11.54 -19.60
C TYR A 68 2.87 10.79 -20.80
N GLY A 69 1.57 10.91 -21.07
CA GLY A 69 0.88 10.24 -22.17
C GLY A 69 0.83 8.73 -22.03
N ILE A 70 0.77 8.23 -20.79
CA ILE A 70 0.71 6.79 -20.51
C ILE A 70 -0.69 6.27 -20.84
N THR A 71 -0.76 5.17 -21.56
CA THR A 71 -2.02 4.56 -21.98
C THR A 71 -2.50 3.51 -20.97
N ARG A 72 -3.76 3.10 -21.12
CA ARG A 72 -4.34 2.02 -20.32
C ARG A 72 -3.65 0.68 -20.59
N GLU A 73 -3.30 0.42 -21.81
CA GLU A 73 -2.59 -0.78 -22.25
C GLU A 73 -1.22 -0.87 -21.58
N GLU A 74 -0.47 0.23 -21.55
CA GLU A 74 0.84 0.29 -20.88
C GLU A 74 0.74 0.04 -19.37
N LEU A 75 -0.30 0.59 -18.71
CA LEU A 75 -0.56 0.33 -17.29
C LEU A 75 -0.87 -1.14 -17.02
N ASP A 76 -1.72 -1.74 -17.85
CA ASP A 76 -2.13 -3.13 -17.68
C ASP A 76 -0.98 -4.10 -18.00
N GLU A 77 -0.15 -3.82 -19.01
CA GLU A 77 1.06 -4.58 -19.31
C GLU A 77 2.09 -4.51 -18.19
N PHE A 78 2.34 -3.31 -17.66
CA PHE A 78 3.24 -3.11 -16.53
C PHE A 78 2.77 -3.91 -15.30
N SER A 79 1.48 -3.84 -14.99
CA SER A 79 0.89 -4.53 -13.84
C SER A 79 0.90 -6.05 -14.01
N ALA A 80 0.56 -6.55 -15.19
CA ALA A 80 0.64 -7.98 -15.51
C ALA A 80 2.08 -8.51 -15.39
N ASN A 81 3.05 -7.77 -15.92
CA ASN A 81 4.46 -8.13 -15.82
C ASN A 81 4.96 -8.14 -14.36
N SER A 82 4.52 -7.19 -13.52
CA SER A 82 4.81 -7.18 -12.08
C SER A 82 4.28 -8.43 -11.39
N GLN A 83 3.02 -8.81 -11.64
CA GLN A 83 2.42 -10.02 -11.07
C GLN A 83 3.14 -11.29 -11.53
N GLN A 84 3.48 -11.40 -12.80
CA GLN A 84 4.20 -12.55 -13.37
C GLN A 84 5.61 -12.71 -12.79
N LYS A 85 6.34 -11.59 -12.60
CA LYS A 85 7.64 -11.60 -11.92
C LYS A 85 7.53 -12.09 -10.49
N CYS A 86 6.50 -11.63 -9.76
CA CYS A 86 6.24 -12.07 -8.39
C CYS A 86 5.91 -13.56 -8.34
N GLU A 87 5.03 -14.04 -9.22
CA GLU A 87 4.67 -15.47 -9.34
C GLU A 87 5.90 -16.34 -9.61
N ALA A 88 6.75 -15.94 -10.55
CA ALA A 88 7.99 -16.66 -10.86
C ALA A 88 8.98 -16.65 -9.68
N ALA A 89 9.09 -15.54 -8.94
CA ALA A 89 9.95 -15.44 -7.76
C ALA A 89 9.46 -16.33 -6.62
N ILE A 90 8.14 -16.38 -6.37
CA ILE A 90 7.52 -17.28 -5.38
C ILE A 90 7.76 -18.74 -5.78
N ALA A 91 7.51 -19.10 -7.03
CA ALA A 91 7.73 -20.48 -7.53
C ALA A 91 9.19 -20.91 -7.43
N ALA A 92 10.13 -19.98 -7.52
CA ALA A 92 11.56 -20.23 -7.36
C ALA A 92 12.05 -20.17 -5.89
N GLY A 93 11.15 -20.01 -4.90
CA GLY A 93 11.48 -19.95 -3.47
C GLY A 93 12.33 -18.74 -3.07
N LYS A 94 12.33 -17.65 -3.86
CA LYS A 94 13.21 -16.50 -3.61
C LYS A 94 12.90 -15.72 -2.34
N PHE A 95 11.71 -15.90 -1.77
CA PHE A 95 11.27 -15.22 -0.55
C PHE A 95 11.31 -16.13 0.68
N ASP A 96 11.64 -17.42 0.54
CA ASP A 96 11.52 -18.40 1.63
C ASP A 96 12.39 -18.05 2.84
N ASP A 97 13.59 -17.50 2.60
CA ASP A 97 14.51 -17.07 3.67
C ASP A 97 14.06 -15.76 4.36
N GLU A 98 13.16 -15.01 3.76
CA GLU A 98 12.67 -13.70 4.27
C GLU A 98 11.36 -13.85 5.05
N ILE A 99 10.60 -14.92 4.79
CA ILE A 99 9.29 -15.13 5.40
C ILE A 99 9.44 -15.64 6.83
N VAL A 100 8.91 -14.88 7.78
CA VAL A 100 8.77 -15.28 9.17
C VAL A 100 7.34 -15.72 9.45
N PRO A 101 7.10 -16.99 9.84
CA PRO A 101 5.76 -17.46 10.17
C PRO A 101 5.15 -16.66 11.32
N VAL A 102 3.92 -16.19 11.14
CA VAL A 102 3.16 -15.47 12.18
C VAL A 102 2.01 -16.35 12.63
N PRO A 103 1.94 -16.79 13.89
CA PRO A 103 0.85 -17.60 14.40
C PRO A 103 -0.42 -16.75 14.52
N VAL A 104 -1.44 -17.07 13.74
CA VAL A 104 -2.74 -16.40 13.75
C VAL A 104 -3.85 -17.36 14.19
N LYS A 105 -4.84 -16.83 14.91
CA LYS A 105 -5.97 -17.63 15.35
C LYS A 105 -7.03 -17.69 14.24
N VAL A 106 -7.18 -18.86 13.65
CA VAL A 106 -8.24 -19.14 12.68
C VAL A 106 -9.29 -20.02 13.35
N LYS A 107 -10.46 -19.46 13.65
CA LYS A 107 -11.52 -20.11 14.45
C LYS A 107 -11.02 -20.52 15.84
N LYS A 108 -10.73 -21.81 16.08
CA LYS A 108 -10.27 -22.35 17.37
C LYS A 108 -8.81 -22.81 17.34
N GLU A 109 -8.16 -22.76 16.20
CA GLU A 109 -6.81 -23.29 15.99
C GLU A 109 -5.82 -22.15 15.74
N MET A 110 -4.57 -22.36 16.12
CA MET A 110 -3.46 -21.49 15.73
C MET A 110 -2.86 -22.04 14.44
N VAL A 111 -2.75 -21.19 13.43
CA VAL A 111 -2.20 -21.53 12.12
C VAL A 111 -1.08 -20.54 11.80
N ASP A 112 0.04 -21.03 11.32
CA ASP A 112 1.12 -20.17 10.87
C ASP A 112 0.76 -19.51 9.54
N PHE A 113 0.72 -18.19 9.53
CA PHE A 113 0.51 -17.39 8.34
C PHE A 113 1.87 -17.16 7.67
N VAL A 114 2.04 -17.75 6.49
CA VAL A 114 3.31 -17.76 5.76
C VAL A 114 3.16 -17.33 4.30
N LYS A 115 1.94 -17.08 3.84
CA LYS A 115 1.66 -16.79 2.43
C LYS A 115 1.21 -15.35 2.26
N ASP A 116 1.88 -14.61 1.38
CA ASP A 116 1.44 -13.30 0.92
C ASP A 116 0.13 -13.43 0.12
N GLU A 117 -0.90 -12.67 0.50
CA GLU A 117 -2.23 -12.69 -0.12
C GLU A 117 -2.34 -11.73 -1.33
N GLY A 118 -1.40 -10.79 -1.50
CA GLY A 118 -1.42 -9.79 -2.55
C GLY A 118 -1.24 -10.35 -3.97
N PRO A 119 -0.29 -11.26 -4.21
CA PRO A 119 -0.03 -11.80 -5.53
C PRO A 119 -1.23 -12.58 -6.11
N ARG A 120 -1.51 -12.35 -7.40
CA ARG A 120 -2.60 -13.00 -8.14
C ARG A 120 -2.04 -13.79 -9.32
N PRO A 121 -1.78 -15.09 -9.14
CA PRO A 121 -1.25 -15.95 -10.19
C PRO A 121 -2.10 -15.94 -11.46
N GLY A 122 -1.45 -16.05 -12.62
CA GLY A 122 -2.13 -16.07 -13.91
C GLY A 122 -2.68 -14.72 -14.38
N THR A 123 -2.28 -13.61 -13.78
CA THR A 123 -2.65 -12.27 -14.23
C THR A 123 -2.05 -11.96 -15.60
N THR A 124 -2.88 -11.49 -16.53
CA THR A 124 -2.49 -11.06 -17.88
C THR A 124 -3.03 -9.68 -18.20
N ALA A 125 -2.40 -8.96 -19.13
CA ALA A 125 -2.89 -7.66 -19.59
C ALA A 125 -4.33 -7.78 -20.15
N GLU A 126 -4.66 -8.87 -20.85
CA GLU A 126 -6.02 -9.13 -21.34
C GLU A 126 -7.04 -9.26 -20.19
N SER A 127 -6.67 -9.92 -19.09
CA SER A 127 -7.55 -10.02 -17.92
C SER A 127 -7.77 -8.68 -17.24
N LEU A 128 -6.73 -7.83 -17.19
CA LEU A 128 -6.78 -6.50 -16.59
C LEU A 128 -7.57 -5.50 -17.44
N SER A 129 -7.49 -5.61 -18.77
CA SER A 129 -8.20 -4.69 -19.68
C SER A 129 -9.73 -4.69 -19.52
N LYS A 130 -10.27 -5.78 -18.96
CA LYS A 130 -11.72 -5.93 -18.69
C LYS A 130 -12.18 -5.19 -17.43
N LEU A 131 -11.24 -4.68 -16.62
CA LEU A 131 -11.57 -3.98 -15.39
C LEU A 131 -12.03 -2.54 -15.66
N ARG A 132 -12.98 -2.08 -14.85
CA ARG A 132 -13.49 -0.71 -14.95
C ARG A 132 -12.56 0.26 -14.21
N CYS A 133 -12.48 1.48 -14.69
CA CYS A 133 -11.86 2.57 -13.97
C CYS A 133 -12.50 2.74 -12.58
N CYS A 134 -11.66 2.95 -11.55
CA CYS A 134 -12.08 3.16 -10.17
C CYS A 134 -11.64 4.54 -9.60
N SER A 135 -10.92 5.35 -10.37
CA SER A 135 -10.47 6.68 -9.93
C SER A 135 -11.59 7.72 -9.82
N GLY A 136 -12.73 7.47 -10.46
CA GLY A 136 -13.83 8.42 -10.55
C GLY A 136 -13.63 9.50 -11.63
N LYS A 137 -12.49 9.52 -12.33
CA LYS A 137 -12.23 10.41 -13.45
C LYS A 137 -12.95 9.89 -14.71
N GLU A 138 -13.64 10.76 -15.44
CA GLU A 138 -14.21 10.40 -16.72
C GLU A 138 -13.10 10.05 -17.73
N GLY A 139 -13.22 8.89 -18.36
CA GLY A 139 -12.15 8.35 -19.23
C GLY A 139 -10.87 7.93 -18.47
N GLY A 140 -10.93 7.76 -17.14
CA GLY A 140 -9.79 7.39 -16.33
C GLY A 140 -9.25 6.00 -16.65
N LEU A 141 -7.95 5.80 -16.37
CA LEU A 141 -7.16 4.63 -16.72
C LEU A 141 -6.88 3.72 -15.52
N VAL A 142 -6.97 4.26 -14.29
CA VAL A 142 -6.67 3.54 -13.05
C VAL A 142 -7.78 2.57 -12.68
N THR A 143 -7.42 1.31 -12.46
CA THR A 143 -8.34 0.23 -12.10
C THR A 143 -7.84 -0.51 -10.87
N ALA A 144 -8.67 -1.38 -10.29
CA ALA A 144 -8.26 -2.26 -9.19
C ALA A 144 -7.12 -3.24 -9.56
N GLY A 145 -6.86 -3.46 -10.85
CA GLY A 145 -5.81 -4.36 -11.32
C GLY A 145 -4.47 -3.68 -11.59
N ASN A 146 -4.47 -2.35 -11.78
CA ASN A 146 -3.26 -1.57 -12.02
C ASN A 146 -2.99 -0.53 -10.91
N ALA A 147 -3.69 -0.63 -9.78
CA ALA A 147 -3.46 0.15 -8.57
C ALA A 147 -2.91 -0.73 -7.44
N SER A 148 -2.25 -0.12 -6.46
CA SER A 148 -1.84 -0.80 -5.23
C SER A 148 -3.04 -1.32 -4.46
N GLY A 149 -2.90 -2.48 -3.81
CA GLY A 149 -3.85 -2.94 -2.82
C GLY A 149 -3.81 -2.11 -1.53
N ILE A 150 -4.80 -2.33 -0.67
CA ILE A 150 -4.79 -1.86 0.71
C ILE A 150 -4.02 -2.91 1.52
N ASN A 151 -2.88 -2.51 2.09
CA ASN A 151 -1.97 -3.44 2.75
C ASN A 151 -1.63 -2.96 4.17
N ASP A 152 -1.46 -3.92 5.06
CA ASP A 152 -0.82 -3.71 6.35
C ASP A 152 0.67 -3.96 6.18
N GLY A 153 1.51 -3.18 6.84
CA GLY A 153 2.95 -3.34 6.69
C GLY A 153 3.76 -2.60 7.75
N ALA A 154 4.98 -3.08 7.94
CA ALA A 154 5.97 -2.43 8.76
C ALA A 154 7.36 -2.65 8.15
N ALA A 155 8.24 -1.67 8.35
CA ALA A 155 9.64 -1.79 7.95
C ALA A 155 10.54 -1.14 8.99
N ALA A 156 11.71 -1.70 9.20
CA ALA A 156 12.74 -1.11 10.03
C ALA A 156 14.11 -1.30 9.38
N ILE A 157 14.96 -0.28 9.50
CA ILE A 157 16.33 -0.30 9.01
C ILE A 157 17.28 0.11 10.12
N VAL A 158 18.50 -0.41 10.07
CA VAL A 158 19.60 0.03 10.94
C VAL A 158 20.44 1.03 10.16
N VAL A 159 20.61 2.21 10.73
CA VAL A 159 21.40 3.32 10.16
C VAL A 159 22.60 3.58 11.06
N MET A 160 23.78 3.67 10.47
CA MET A 160 25.02 3.98 11.19
C MET A 160 26.02 4.71 10.28
N SER A 161 27.10 5.24 10.84
CA SER A 161 28.20 5.76 10.04
C SER A 161 28.94 4.64 9.31
N GLU A 162 29.68 4.97 8.24
CA GLU A 162 30.50 4.01 7.51
C GLU A 162 31.60 3.41 8.42
N GLU A 163 32.17 4.24 9.30
CA GLU A 163 33.17 3.79 10.26
C GLU A 163 32.57 2.72 11.18
N LYS A 164 31.37 2.98 11.73
CA LYS A 164 30.72 2.04 12.64
C LYS A 164 30.26 0.75 11.94
N ALA A 165 29.93 0.81 10.68
CA ALA A 165 29.56 -0.36 9.88
C ALA A 165 30.76 -1.29 9.58
N LYS A 166 32.01 -0.81 9.70
CA LYS A 166 33.23 -1.59 9.49
C LYS A 166 33.75 -2.25 10.74
N GLU A 167 33.28 -1.88 11.92
CA GLU A 167 33.62 -2.53 13.20
C GLU A 167 32.84 -3.84 13.36
#